data_833946084824425993702a73f5b80fab
#
_entry.id   833946084824425993702a73f5b80fab
#
_cell.length_a   1.000
_cell.length_b   1.000
_cell.length_c   1.000
_cell.angle_alpha   90.00
_cell.angle_beta   90.00
_cell.angle_gamma   90.00
#
_symmetry.space_group_name_H-M   'P 1'
#
loop_
_entity.id
_entity.type
_entity.pdbx_description
1 polymer ?
#
loop_
_entity_poly.entity_id
_entity_poly.type
_entity_poly.pdbx_seq_one_letter_code
_entity_poly.pdbx_strand_id
1 'polypeptide(L)'
;MDSRQTMIVLDFGGQYNQLIARRVREHNVYCELLPYTTPTDKLLAKKPIGIIFTGGPSNTFDENAPKVERALIESGVPVLGICYGCQLIADMTGGVVGQGPREYGRQTLTVESSALFEGVKKQSLCWMSHSNYVEKLPAGFRATASTPTCPVAAMECAERGLYGVQFHPEVMHTEEGEKILRNFLYNVCGAKGDWTMGNFASTTIDALRKKIGDKKVLCALSGGVDSAVAATLVHKACPNLVCVYVDHGLMRKNETEEIVRVFRDEQGMNLIAVDAGERFLSKLAGVT
;
A
#
# COMPACT_ATOMS: atom_id res chain seq x y z
N MET A 1 16.42 -15.95 -9.54
CA MET A 1 15.45 -15.62 -8.46
C MET A 1 15.57 -14.13 -8.23
N ASP A 2 14.46 -13.42 -8.19
CA ASP A 2 14.44 -11.98 -7.93
C ASP A 2 14.95 -11.78 -6.49
N SER A 3 16.14 -11.17 -6.31
CA SER A 3 16.73 -10.94 -4.99
C SER A 3 16.15 -9.72 -4.27
N ARG A 4 15.01 -9.21 -4.77
CA ARG A 4 14.36 -8.00 -4.29
C ARG A 4 13.76 -8.23 -2.92
N GLN A 5 14.11 -7.36 -1.97
CA GLN A 5 13.44 -7.33 -0.67
C GLN A 5 11.97 -6.94 -0.87
N THR A 6 11.07 -7.71 -0.28
CA THR A 6 9.61 -7.50 -0.41
C THR A 6 8.98 -7.25 0.95
N MET A 7 8.23 -6.15 1.07
CA MET A 7 7.31 -5.89 2.16
C MET A 7 5.92 -6.38 1.77
N ILE A 8 5.19 -7.03 2.67
CA ILE A 8 3.78 -7.37 2.46
C ILE A 8 2.91 -6.41 3.25
N VAL A 9 1.90 -5.86 2.59
CA VAL A 9 0.82 -5.09 3.22
C VAL A 9 -0.44 -5.93 3.15
N LEU A 10 -0.97 -6.37 4.30
CA LEU A 10 -2.21 -7.14 4.37
C LEU A 10 -3.41 -6.22 4.55
N ASP A 11 -4.34 -6.33 3.62
CA ASP A 11 -5.56 -5.53 3.55
C ASP A 11 -6.66 -6.14 4.42
N PHE A 12 -7.05 -5.43 5.47
CA PHE A 12 -8.16 -5.76 6.36
C PHE A 12 -9.43 -4.93 6.07
N GLY A 13 -9.53 -4.34 4.89
CA GLY A 13 -10.70 -3.57 4.45
C GLY A 13 -10.69 -2.09 4.86
N GLY A 14 -9.56 -1.56 5.30
CA GLY A 14 -9.41 -0.16 5.67
C GLY A 14 -9.36 0.79 4.47
N GLN A 15 -9.60 2.07 4.71
CA GLN A 15 -9.62 3.09 3.65
C GLN A 15 -8.22 3.48 3.15
N TYR A 16 -7.17 3.25 3.96
CA TYR A 16 -5.81 3.74 3.69
C TYR A 16 -4.83 2.67 3.21
N ASN A 17 -5.31 1.48 2.82
CA ASN A 17 -4.47 0.36 2.42
C ASN A 17 -3.52 0.70 1.27
N GLN A 18 -4.05 1.35 0.22
CA GLN A 18 -3.26 1.83 -0.92
C GLN A 18 -2.26 2.93 -0.52
N LEU A 19 -2.66 3.79 0.43
CA LEU A 19 -1.78 4.84 0.95
C LEU A 19 -0.61 4.26 1.72
N ILE A 20 -0.83 3.23 2.56
CA ILE A 20 0.26 2.51 3.25
C ILE A 20 1.24 1.92 2.23
N ALA A 21 0.73 1.22 1.20
CA ALA A 21 1.57 0.66 0.15
C ALA A 21 2.36 1.75 -0.60
N ARG A 22 1.74 2.90 -0.85
CA ARG A 22 2.41 4.05 -1.46
C ARG A 22 3.52 4.59 -0.56
N ARG A 23 3.29 4.77 0.75
CA ARG A 23 4.30 5.23 1.70
C ARG A 23 5.50 4.29 1.76
N VAL A 24 5.28 2.98 1.76
CA VAL A 24 6.37 1.98 1.70
C VAL A 24 7.22 2.19 0.44
N ARG A 25 6.59 2.39 -0.71
CA ARG A 25 7.29 2.63 -2.00
C ARG A 25 8.01 3.98 -2.05
N GLU A 26 7.47 5.03 -1.43
CA GLU A 26 8.12 6.33 -1.29
C GLU A 26 9.42 6.23 -0.48
N HIS A 27 9.54 5.23 0.40
CA HIS A 27 10.77 4.87 1.10
C HIS A 27 11.68 3.90 0.32
N ASN A 28 11.51 3.77 -0.99
CA ASN A 28 12.32 2.90 -1.86
C ASN A 28 12.29 1.42 -1.46
N VAL A 29 11.19 0.94 -0.92
CA VAL A 29 10.96 -0.46 -0.58
C VAL A 29 9.83 -1.02 -1.44
N TYR A 30 10.07 -2.14 -2.10
CA TYR A 30 9.00 -2.83 -2.84
C TYR A 30 7.98 -3.42 -1.89
N CYS A 31 6.70 -3.30 -2.22
CA CYS A 31 5.64 -3.96 -1.47
C CYS A 31 4.54 -4.53 -2.36
N GLU A 32 3.93 -5.58 -1.86
CA GLU A 32 2.71 -6.16 -2.41
C GLU A 32 1.55 -5.94 -1.43
N LEU A 33 0.42 -5.45 -1.95
CA LEU A 33 -0.84 -5.34 -1.21
C LEU A 33 -1.64 -6.61 -1.49
N LEU A 34 -1.92 -7.39 -0.46
CA LEU A 34 -2.59 -8.68 -0.54
C LEU A 34 -3.76 -8.73 0.45
N PRO A 35 -4.86 -9.43 0.15
CA PRO A 35 -5.97 -9.57 1.10
C PRO A 35 -5.53 -10.42 2.31
N TYR A 36 -6.08 -10.11 3.50
CA TYR A 36 -5.78 -10.83 4.74
C TYR A 36 -6.11 -12.33 4.65
N THR A 37 -6.98 -12.73 3.72
CA THR A 37 -7.35 -14.13 3.46
C THR A 37 -6.27 -14.92 2.71
N THR A 38 -5.16 -14.27 2.32
CA THR A 38 -4.07 -14.95 1.63
C THR A 38 -3.43 -15.98 2.57
N PRO A 39 -3.32 -17.26 2.18
CA PRO A 39 -2.74 -18.31 3.01
C PRO A 39 -1.32 -17.98 3.48
N THR A 40 -1.00 -18.29 4.73
CA THR A 40 0.29 -17.99 5.37
C THR A 40 1.48 -18.57 4.60
N ASP A 41 1.35 -19.79 4.09
CA ASP A 41 2.38 -20.45 3.29
C ASP A 41 2.73 -19.64 2.01
N LYS A 42 1.72 -19.09 1.34
CA LYS A 42 1.90 -18.22 0.16
C LYS A 42 2.57 -16.90 0.52
N LEU A 43 2.23 -16.33 1.68
CA LEU A 43 2.87 -15.11 2.15
C LEU A 43 4.35 -15.36 2.46
N LEU A 44 4.66 -16.40 3.24
CA LEU A 44 6.02 -16.75 3.66
C LEU A 44 6.89 -17.25 2.49
N ALA A 45 6.30 -17.90 1.48
CA ALA A 45 7.01 -18.30 0.26
C ALA A 45 7.62 -17.10 -0.51
N LYS A 46 7.08 -15.89 -0.33
CA LYS A 46 7.64 -14.64 -0.89
C LYS A 46 8.86 -14.12 -0.12
N LYS A 47 9.21 -14.74 1.01
CA LYS A 47 10.32 -14.35 1.90
C LYS A 47 10.28 -12.86 2.24
N PRO A 48 9.15 -12.36 2.79
CA PRO A 48 9.03 -10.94 3.09
C PRO A 48 10.04 -10.53 4.18
N ILE A 49 10.57 -9.31 4.07
CA ILE A 49 11.41 -8.72 5.12
C ILE A 49 10.58 -8.17 6.28
N GLY A 50 9.29 -7.95 6.07
CA GLY A 50 8.34 -7.51 7.09
C GLY A 50 6.92 -7.52 6.53
N ILE A 51 5.95 -7.41 7.43
CA ILE A 51 4.52 -7.42 7.10
C ILE A 51 3.85 -6.24 7.81
N ILE A 52 2.97 -5.52 7.10
CA ILE A 52 2.12 -4.48 7.70
C ILE A 52 0.68 -4.96 7.68
N PHE A 53 0.03 -5.02 8.85
CA PHE A 53 -1.41 -5.22 8.97
C PHE A 53 -2.09 -3.86 8.95
N THR A 54 -2.98 -3.64 8.01
CA THR A 54 -3.65 -2.35 7.83
C THR A 54 -4.73 -2.12 8.88
N GLY A 55 -5.30 -0.92 8.89
CA GLY A 55 -6.57 -0.67 9.56
C GLY A 55 -7.72 -1.43 8.90
N GLY A 56 -8.85 -1.48 9.58
CA GLY A 56 -10.07 -2.11 9.11
C GLY A 56 -11.30 -1.63 9.88
N PRO A 57 -12.52 -1.81 9.34
CA PRO A 57 -13.76 -1.35 9.98
C PRO A 57 -14.29 -2.29 11.06
N SER A 58 -13.74 -3.49 11.19
CA SER A 58 -14.23 -4.53 12.10
C SER A 58 -13.69 -4.39 13.51
N ASN A 59 -14.32 -5.07 14.48
CA ASN A 59 -13.79 -5.25 15.82
C ASN A 59 -13.16 -6.64 15.94
N THR A 60 -12.06 -6.78 16.67
CA THR A 60 -11.33 -8.06 16.78
C THR A 60 -12.13 -9.14 17.52
N PHE A 61 -13.08 -8.73 18.34
CA PHE A 61 -13.95 -9.62 19.13
C PHE A 61 -15.25 -10.02 18.41
N ASP A 62 -15.51 -9.48 17.20
CA ASP A 62 -16.66 -9.91 16.40
C ASP A 62 -16.45 -11.34 15.90
N GLU A 63 -17.53 -12.14 15.81
CA GLU A 63 -17.48 -13.55 15.40
C GLU A 63 -16.81 -13.72 14.02
N ASN A 64 -17.11 -12.82 13.09
CA ASN A 64 -16.58 -12.83 11.73
C ASN A 64 -15.44 -11.80 11.53
N ALA A 65 -14.71 -11.45 12.59
CA ALA A 65 -13.61 -10.51 12.50
C ALA A 65 -12.53 -11.02 11.53
N PRO A 66 -11.99 -10.18 10.64
CA PRO A 66 -10.87 -10.52 9.78
C PRO A 66 -9.64 -10.92 10.62
N LYS A 67 -9.24 -12.18 10.58
CA LYS A 67 -8.08 -12.71 11.31
C LYS A 67 -7.11 -13.39 10.35
N VAL A 68 -5.86 -13.45 10.74
CA VAL A 68 -4.83 -14.26 10.07
C VAL A 68 -4.56 -15.53 10.85
N GLU A 69 -3.88 -16.48 10.24
CA GLU A 69 -3.41 -17.66 10.94
C GLU A 69 -2.34 -17.28 11.97
N ARG A 70 -2.37 -17.90 13.15
CA ARG A 70 -1.41 -17.67 14.24
C ARG A 70 0.03 -17.89 13.79
N ALA A 71 0.27 -18.87 12.93
CA ALA A 71 1.56 -19.16 12.34
C ALA A 71 2.21 -17.95 11.64
N LEU A 72 1.44 -17.00 11.14
CA LEU A 72 1.99 -15.78 10.51
C LEU A 72 2.67 -14.88 11.56
N ILE A 73 2.04 -14.67 12.71
CA ILE A 73 2.58 -13.85 13.81
C ILE A 73 3.76 -14.56 14.51
N GLU A 74 3.79 -15.89 14.47
CA GLU A 74 4.85 -16.73 15.05
C GLU A 74 5.98 -17.04 14.05
N SER A 75 5.90 -16.56 12.83
CA SER A 75 6.88 -16.85 11.76
C SER A 75 8.26 -16.24 11.96
N GLY A 76 8.40 -15.28 12.90
CA GLY A 76 9.64 -14.53 13.10
C GLY A 76 9.84 -13.38 12.10
N VAL A 77 8.95 -13.20 11.12
CA VAL A 77 8.94 -12.04 10.25
C VAL A 77 8.42 -10.82 11.02
N PRO A 78 9.12 -9.68 11.02
CA PRO A 78 8.63 -8.47 11.69
C PRO A 78 7.24 -8.04 11.21
N VAL A 79 6.36 -7.69 12.15
CA VAL A 79 4.98 -7.24 11.86
C VAL A 79 4.71 -5.88 12.51
N LEU A 80 4.16 -4.96 11.73
CA LEU A 80 3.58 -3.70 12.20
C LEU A 80 2.07 -3.72 12.01
N GLY A 81 1.30 -3.64 13.08
CA GLY A 81 -0.14 -3.45 13.04
C GLY A 81 -0.51 -1.96 13.13
N ILE A 82 -1.39 -1.50 12.24
CA ILE A 82 -1.91 -0.13 12.23
C ILE A 82 -3.39 -0.18 12.57
N CYS A 83 -3.83 0.56 13.57
CA CYS A 83 -5.23 0.66 14.02
C CYS A 83 -5.83 -0.71 14.30
N TYR A 84 -6.73 -1.24 13.45
CA TYR A 84 -7.26 -2.60 13.56
C TYR A 84 -6.13 -3.65 13.64
N GLY A 85 -5.09 -3.51 12.82
CA GLY A 85 -3.93 -4.42 12.84
C GLY A 85 -3.20 -4.44 14.17
N CYS A 86 -3.10 -3.30 14.88
CA CYS A 86 -2.56 -3.22 16.23
C CYS A 86 -3.42 -4.01 17.23
N GLN A 87 -4.73 -3.79 17.17
CA GLN A 87 -5.70 -4.49 18.01
C GLN A 87 -5.68 -6.00 17.73
N LEU A 88 -5.56 -6.41 16.47
CA LEU A 88 -5.49 -7.81 16.07
C LEU A 88 -4.24 -8.50 16.63
N ILE A 89 -3.08 -7.85 16.59
CA ILE A 89 -1.85 -8.37 17.21
C ILE A 89 -2.05 -8.55 18.71
N ALA A 90 -2.65 -7.56 19.39
CA ALA A 90 -2.93 -7.66 20.83
C ALA A 90 -3.87 -8.82 21.14
N ASP A 91 -5.02 -8.95 20.45
CA ASP A 91 -6.00 -10.02 20.64
C ASP A 91 -5.36 -11.41 20.41
N MET A 92 -4.67 -11.58 19.30
CA MET A 92 -4.06 -12.87 18.93
C MET A 92 -2.91 -13.30 19.85
N THR A 93 -2.31 -12.38 20.59
CA THR A 93 -1.19 -12.65 21.50
C THR A 93 -1.60 -12.68 22.97
N GLY A 94 -2.90 -12.58 23.27
CA GLY A 94 -3.47 -12.73 24.62
C GLY A 94 -3.63 -11.43 25.39
N GLY A 95 -3.63 -10.30 24.70
CA GLY A 95 -4.07 -9.01 25.22
C GLY A 95 -5.58 -8.88 25.26
N VAL A 96 -6.08 -7.74 25.71
CA VAL A 96 -7.50 -7.42 25.73
C VAL A 96 -7.73 -6.16 24.93
N VAL A 97 -8.65 -6.24 23.96
CA VAL A 97 -9.15 -5.09 23.20
C VAL A 97 -10.53 -4.75 23.74
N GLY A 98 -10.69 -3.53 24.19
CA GLY A 98 -11.94 -3.04 24.80
C GLY A 98 -12.50 -1.82 24.09
N GLN A 99 -13.75 -1.50 24.42
CA GLN A 99 -14.36 -0.23 24.02
C GLN A 99 -13.92 0.84 25.00
N GLY A 100 -13.47 1.99 24.46
CA GLY A 100 -13.00 3.11 25.28
C GLY A 100 -13.46 4.46 24.75
N PRO A 101 -12.84 5.53 25.23
CA PRO A 101 -13.05 6.85 24.67
C PRO A 101 -12.82 6.80 23.17
N ARG A 102 -13.81 7.21 22.39
CA ARG A 102 -13.67 7.30 20.93
C ARG A 102 -12.74 8.46 20.60
N GLU A 103 -11.69 8.17 19.83
CA GLU A 103 -10.77 9.19 19.34
C GLU A 103 -10.89 9.33 17.83
N TYR A 104 -11.31 10.48 17.37
CA TYR A 104 -11.38 10.85 15.96
C TYR A 104 -10.72 12.20 15.77
N GLY A 105 -9.73 12.26 14.86
CA GLY A 105 -8.98 13.48 14.56
C GLY A 105 -7.60 13.54 15.20
N ARG A 106 -7.11 14.76 15.36
CA ARG A 106 -5.76 15.03 15.87
C ARG A 106 -5.69 14.87 17.38
N GLN A 107 -4.69 14.10 17.83
CA GLN A 107 -4.35 13.92 19.25
C GLN A 107 -2.87 14.17 19.49
N THR A 108 -2.52 14.60 20.70
CA THR A 108 -1.11 14.73 21.11
C THR A 108 -0.58 13.34 21.46
N LEU A 109 0.39 12.87 20.68
CA LEU A 109 1.10 11.62 20.90
C LEU A 109 2.33 11.89 21.75
N THR A 110 2.53 11.15 22.83
CA THR A 110 3.75 11.11 23.61
C THR A 110 4.42 9.76 23.39
N VAL A 111 5.69 9.75 22.94
CA VAL A 111 6.42 8.52 22.63
C VAL A 111 7.51 8.22 23.67
N GLU A 112 7.75 6.92 23.88
CA GLU A 112 8.86 6.38 24.65
C GLU A 112 9.95 5.80 23.73
N SER A 113 11.11 5.46 24.29
CA SER A 113 12.23 4.90 23.53
C SER A 113 11.84 3.57 22.88
N SER A 114 11.98 3.48 21.55
CA SER A 114 11.70 2.31 20.72
C SER A 114 12.44 2.45 19.39
N ALA A 115 12.79 1.33 18.75
CA ALA A 115 13.31 1.33 17.38
C ALA A 115 12.35 2.01 16.40
N LEU A 116 11.04 1.91 16.66
CA LEU A 116 9.99 2.54 15.84
C LEU A 116 10.00 4.07 15.97
N PHE A 117 10.39 4.59 17.12
CA PHE A 117 10.37 6.03 17.44
C PHE A 117 11.75 6.69 17.46
N GLU A 118 12.76 6.07 16.87
CA GLU A 118 14.09 6.67 16.77
C GLU A 118 14.05 7.99 16.00
N GLY A 119 14.57 9.06 16.62
CA GLY A 119 14.56 10.42 16.06
C GLY A 119 13.18 11.06 15.90
N VAL A 120 12.12 10.45 16.42
CA VAL A 120 10.77 11.04 16.53
C VAL A 120 10.74 12.00 17.70
N LYS A 121 10.04 13.14 17.55
CA LYS A 121 9.85 14.09 18.66
C LYS A 121 9.11 13.42 19.81
N LYS A 122 9.52 13.70 21.06
CA LYS A 122 8.87 13.13 22.25
C LYS A 122 7.36 13.42 22.29
N GLN A 123 6.94 14.57 21.76
CA GLN A 123 5.54 14.93 21.57
C GLN A 123 5.33 15.45 20.15
N SER A 124 4.26 14.98 19.50
CA SER A 124 3.84 15.39 18.17
C SER A 124 2.34 15.15 17.99
N LEU A 125 1.76 15.63 16.90
CA LEU A 125 0.37 15.32 16.59
C LEU A 125 0.27 14.02 15.80
N CYS A 126 -0.71 13.18 16.16
CA CYS A 126 -1.09 12.00 15.39
C CYS A 126 -2.58 12.02 15.03
N TRP A 127 -2.95 11.26 14.02
CA TRP A 127 -4.33 11.08 13.59
C TRP A 127 -4.91 9.81 14.18
N MET A 128 -5.93 9.94 15.00
CA MET A 128 -6.70 8.85 15.57
C MET A 128 -8.01 8.67 14.82
N SER A 129 -8.45 7.43 14.66
CA SER A 129 -9.74 7.06 14.05
C SER A 129 -10.17 5.70 14.59
N HIS A 130 -10.58 5.65 15.88
CA HIS A 130 -10.94 4.39 16.51
C HIS A 130 -12.00 4.54 17.60
N SER A 131 -12.75 3.45 17.82
CA SER A 131 -13.70 3.27 18.95
C SER A 131 -13.20 2.25 19.96
N ASN A 132 -12.32 1.36 19.54
CA ASN A 132 -11.72 0.31 20.35
C ASN A 132 -10.22 0.56 20.50
N TYR A 133 -9.63 0.12 21.59
CA TYR A 133 -8.21 0.26 21.85
C TYR A 133 -7.68 -0.95 22.63
N VAL A 134 -6.37 -1.11 22.71
CA VAL A 134 -5.74 -2.14 23.53
C VAL A 134 -5.84 -1.72 24.99
N GLU A 135 -6.75 -2.35 25.74
CA GLU A 135 -7.00 -2.10 27.16
C GLU A 135 -5.93 -2.77 28.04
N LYS A 136 -5.55 -4.00 27.69
CA LYS A 136 -4.52 -4.76 28.39
C LYS A 136 -3.51 -5.32 27.42
N LEU A 137 -2.25 -4.99 27.66
CA LEU A 137 -1.14 -5.51 26.86
C LEU A 137 -0.99 -7.02 27.01
N PRO A 138 -0.61 -7.73 25.93
CA PRO A 138 -0.20 -9.12 26.01
C PRO A 138 1.09 -9.29 26.86
N ALA A 139 1.32 -10.49 27.34
CA ALA A 139 2.58 -10.82 28.03
C ALA A 139 3.80 -10.59 27.10
N GLY A 140 4.83 -9.95 27.62
CA GLY A 140 6.04 -9.61 26.88
C GLY A 140 5.95 -8.34 26.02
N PHE A 141 4.77 -7.70 25.95
CA PHE A 141 4.63 -6.39 25.30
C PHE A 141 4.80 -5.25 26.30
N ARG A 142 5.25 -4.10 25.80
CA ARG A 142 5.25 -2.82 26.53
C ARG A 142 4.57 -1.73 25.69
N ALA A 143 3.97 -0.77 26.35
CA ALA A 143 3.51 0.45 25.68
C ALA A 143 4.71 1.31 25.30
N THR A 144 4.69 1.89 24.10
CA THR A 144 5.75 2.73 23.56
C THR A 144 5.25 4.11 23.13
N ALA A 145 3.94 4.33 23.14
CA ALA A 145 3.33 5.64 23.01
C ALA A 145 1.96 5.70 23.68
N SER A 146 1.56 6.91 24.03
CA SER A 146 0.24 7.20 24.62
C SER A 146 -0.31 8.52 24.10
N THR A 147 -1.66 8.67 24.18
CA THR A 147 -2.37 9.95 24.09
C THR A 147 -3.04 10.22 25.43
N PRO A 148 -3.64 11.40 25.66
CA PRO A 148 -4.37 11.69 26.89
C PRO A 148 -5.49 10.69 27.21
N THR A 149 -6.10 10.07 26.19
CA THR A 149 -7.25 9.16 26.32
C THR A 149 -6.97 7.72 25.84
N CYS A 150 -5.83 7.46 25.21
CA CYS A 150 -5.39 6.11 24.80
C CYS A 150 -4.03 5.78 25.43
N PRO A 151 -4.01 5.04 26.56
CA PRO A 151 -2.76 4.69 27.26
C PRO A 151 -1.81 3.82 26.44
N VAL A 152 -2.35 3.04 25.50
CA VAL A 152 -1.59 2.19 24.59
C VAL A 152 -1.83 2.67 23.14
N ALA A 153 -1.29 3.86 22.83
CA ALA A 153 -1.31 4.37 21.45
C ALA A 153 -0.28 3.67 20.55
N ALA A 154 0.74 3.05 21.16
CA ALA A 154 1.64 2.12 20.49
C ALA A 154 2.15 1.07 21.47
N MET A 155 2.46 -0.11 20.94
CA MET A 155 3.00 -1.24 21.69
C MET A 155 4.06 -1.99 20.90
N GLU A 156 4.95 -2.67 21.60
CA GLU A 156 5.93 -3.56 20.96
C GLU A 156 6.28 -4.77 21.82
N CYS A 157 6.65 -5.84 21.13
CA CYS A 157 7.41 -6.97 21.64
C CYS A 157 8.61 -7.16 20.70
N ALA A 158 9.70 -6.41 20.95
CA ALA A 158 10.85 -6.35 20.05
C ALA A 158 11.51 -7.71 19.83
N GLU A 159 11.57 -8.55 20.87
CA GLU A 159 12.12 -9.91 20.79
C GLU A 159 11.37 -10.80 19.77
N ARG A 160 10.08 -10.54 19.60
CA ARG A 160 9.23 -11.27 18.62
C ARG A 160 9.07 -10.52 17.30
N GLY A 161 9.64 -9.32 17.17
CA GLY A 161 9.46 -8.46 15.99
C GLY A 161 8.02 -7.95 15.82
N LEU A 162 7.23 -7.84 16.90
CA LEU A 162 5.83 -7.44 16.84
C LEU A 162 5.67 -6.00 17.34
N TYR A 163 5.07 -5.16 16.50
CA TYR A 163 4.86 -3.73 16.72
C TYR A 163 3.41 -3.37 16.41
N GLY A 164 2.84 -2.42 17.13
CA GLY A 164 1.50 -1.93 16.86
C GLY A 164 1.39 -0.45 17.15
N VAL A 165 0.65 0.27 16.31
CA VAL A 165 0.25 1.67 16.50
C VAL A 165 -1.26 1.79 16.33
N GLN A 166 -1.93 2.48 17.25
CA GLN A 166 -3.37 2.72 17.20
C GLN A 166 -3.73 3.84 16.23
N PHE A 167 -2.82 4.80 16.05
CA PHE A 167 -2.95 5.91 15.13
C PHE A 167 -2.56 5.53 13.69
N HIS A 168 -2.81 6.43 12.76
CA HIS A 168 -2.52 6.25 11.34
C HIS A 168 -1.24 7.01 10.95
N PRO A 169 -0.07 6.34 10.87
CA PRO A 169 1.17 6.99 10.47
C PRO A 169 1.24 7.32 8.97
N GLU A 170 0.40 6.70 8.16
CA GLU A 170 0.39 6.87 6.71
C GLU A 170 -0.23 8.18 6.24
N VAL A 171 -1.08 8.81 7.08
CA VAL A 171 -1.77 10.05 6.70
C VAL A 171 -0.96 11.31 7.06
N MET A 172 -1.15 12.37 6.28
CA MET A 172 -0.42 13.64 6.45
C MET A 172 -0.71 14.35 7.79
N HIS A 173 -1.80 13.98 8.47
CA HIS A 173 -2.18 14.56 9.77
C HIS A 173 -1.37 14.00 10.94
N THR A 174 -0.60 12.95 10.73
CA THR A 174 0.39 12.43 11.68
C THR A 174 1.75 13.02 11.33
N GLU A 175 2.20 14.02 12.13
CA GLU A 175 3.37 14.84 11.81
C GLU A 175 4.67 14.05 11.62
N GLU A 176 4.91 13.03 12.44
CA GLU A 176 6.12 12.20 12.40
C GLU A 176 5.86 10.82 11.72
N GLY A 177 4.70 10.67 11.05
CA GLY A 177 4.24 9.38 10.52
C GLY A 177 5.18 8.78 9.48
N GLU A 178 5.74 9.62 8.61
CA GLU A 178 6.73 9.20 7.61
C GLU A 178 7.98 8.61 8.26
N LYS A 179 8.47 9.26 9.33
CA LYS A 179 9.64 8.79 10.08
C LYS A 179 9.37 7.47 10.80
N ILE A 180 8.19 7.31 11.38
CA ILE A 180 7.75 6.08 12.05
C ILE A 180 7.72 4.91 11.05
N LEU A 181 7.12 5.09 9.88
CA LEU A 181 7.10 4.07 8.83
C LEU A 181 8.51 3.76 8.34
N ARG A 182 9.34 4.78 8.10
CA ARG A 182 10.74 4.60 7.73
C ARG A 182 11.51 3.79 8.76
N ASN A 183 11.33 4.07 10.04
CA ASN A 183 11.99 3.32 11.11
C ASN A 183 11.57 1.85 11.13
N PHE A 184 10.30 1.55 10.92
CA PHE A 184 9.87 0.15 10.78
C PHE A 184 10.56 -0.53 9.60
N LEU A 185 10.59 0.11 8.43
CA LEU A 185 11.19 -0.46 7.23
C LEU A 185 12.70 -0.68 7.37
N TYR A 186 13.43 0.29 7.91
CA TYR A 186 14.89 0.27 7.91
C TYR A 186 15.48 -0.27 9.22
N ASN A 187 15.00 0.21 10.37
CA ASN A 187 15.60 -0.17 11.67
C ASN A 187 15.08 -1.53 12.15
N VAL A 188 13.82 -1.87 11.83
CA VAL A 188 13.21 -3.14 12.26
C VAL A 188 13.35 -4.21 11.18
N CYS A 189 12.97 -3.91 9.93
CA CYS A 189 12.96 -4.90 8.85
C CYS A 189 14.28 -4.98 8.06
N GLY A 190 15.22 -4.05 8.27
CA GLY A 190 16.52 -4.05 7.58
C GLY A 190 16.41 -3.83 6.07
N ALA A 191 15.49 -2.96 5.64
CA ALA A 191 15.35 -2.61 4.24
C ALA A 191 16.62 -1.92 3.71
N LYS A 192 16.96 -2.19 2.44
CA LYS A 192 18.14 -1.62 1.77
C LYS A 192 17.83 -0.34 1.00
N GLY A 193 16.54 -0.08 0.71
CA GLY A 193 16.15 1.08 -0.08
C GLY A 193 16.57 1.01 -1.54
N ASP A 194 16.68 -0.18 -2.10
CA ASP A 194 17.19 -0.44 -3.45
C ASP A 194 16.10 -0.48 -4.53
N TRP A 195 14.83 -0.35 -4.12
CA TRP A 195 13.73 -0.26 -5.05
C TRP A 195 13.43 1.21 -5.40
N THR A 196 13.60 1.56 -6.67
CA THR A 196 13.26 2.89 -7.19
C THR A 196 12.35 2.76 -8.41
N MET A 197 11.60 3.82 -8.75
CA MET A 197 10.75 3.83 -9.96
C MET A 197 11.59 3.62 -11.23
N GLY A 198 12.82 4.10 -11.28
CA GLY A 198 13.74 3.85 -12.40
C GLY A 198 14.13 2.37 -12.51
N ASN A 199 14.48 1.75 -11.40
CA ASN A 199 14.79 0.32 -11.35
C ASN A 199 13.55 -0.53 -11.65
N PHE A 200 12.39 -0.12 -11.16
CA PHE A 200 11.11 -0.77 -11.47
C PHE A 200 10.81 -0.74 -12.97
N ALA A 201 10.96 0.43 -13.61
CA ALA A 201 10.70 0.58 -15.05
C ALA A 201 11.63 -0.32 -15.87
N SER A 202 12.95 -0.30 -15.63
CA SER A 202 13.91 -1.13 -16.35
C SER A 202 13.67 -2.63 -16.14
N THR A 203 13.45 -3.06 -14.91
CA THR A 203 13.14 -4.47 -14.58
C THR A 203 11.84 -4.92 -15.24
N THR A 204 10.82 -4.06 -15.25
CA THR A 204 9.53 -4.35 -15.89
C THR A 204 9.67 -4.48 -17.40
N ILE A 205 10.44 -3.59 -18.06
CA ILE A 205 10.71 -3.65 -19.48
C ILE A 205 11.41 -4.97 -19.82
N ASP A 206 12.42 -5.40 -19.05
CA ASP A 206 13.12 -6.66 -19.28
C ASP A 206 12.23 -7.88 -19.08
N ALA A 207 11.38 -7.86 -18.05
CA ALA A 207 10.40 -8.92 -17.80
C ALA A 207 9.36 -9.01 -18.93
N LEU A 208 8.86 -7.86 -19.40
CA LEU A 208 7.93 -7.79 -20.54
C LEU A 208 8.59 -8.30 -21.81
N ARG A 209 9.84 -7.91 -22.09
CA ARG A 209 10.61 -8.39 -23.24
C ARG A 209 10.72 -9.92 -23.26
N LYS A 210 11.06 -10.52 -22.12
CA LYS A 210 11.14 -11.98 -21.96
C LYS A 210 9.77 -12.66 -22.14
N LYS A 211 8.71 -12.08 -21.59
CA LYS A 211 7.36 -12.64 -21.62
C LYS A 211 6.74 -12.55 -23.02
N ILE A 212 6.93 -11.43 -23.70
CA ILE A 212 6.35 -11.15 -25.02
C ILE A 212 7.10 -11.90 -26.12
N GLY A 213 8.44 -11.87 -26.09
CA GLY A 213 9.27 -12.38 -27.17
C GLY A 213 8.91 -11.71 -28.49
N ASP A 214 8.72 -12.51 -29.54
CA ASP A 214 8.40 -12.03 -30.89
C ASP A 214 6.92 -11.85 -31.17
N LYS A 215 6.08 -11.98 -30.15
CA LYS A 215 4.62 -11.87 -30.30
C LYS A 215 4.18 -10.44 -30.60
N LYS A 216 3.08 -10.30 -31.35
CA LYS A 216 2.39 -9.02 -31.52
C LYS A 216 1.62 -8.67 -30.25
N VAL A 217 1.65 -7.40 -29.87
CA VAL A 217 0.90 -6.89 -28.72
C VAL A 217 -0.06 -5.81 -29.20
N LEU A 218 -1.31 -5.90 -28.74
CA LEU A 218 -2.32 -4.87 -28.92
C LEU A 218 -2.53 -4.17 -27.57
N CYS A 219 -2.46 -2.84 -27.57
CA CYS A 219 -2.75 -2.02 -26.40
C CYS A 219 -3.89 -1.05 -26.71
N ALA A 220 -4.97 -1.13 -25.95
CA ALA A 220 -6.01 -0.10 -25.98
C ALA A 220 -5.51 1.12 -25.17
N LEU A 221 -5.31 2.24 -25.84
CA LEU A 221 -4.84 3.48 -25.25
C LEU A 221 -6.04 4.42 -25.03
N SER A 222 -6.39 4.66 -23.77
CA SER A 222 -7.54 5.50 -23.42
C SER A 222 -7.19 6.99 -23.26
N GLY A 223 -5.91 7.34 -23.29
CA GLY A 223 -5.43 8.69 -22.93
C GLY A 223 -5.20 8.91 -21.42
N GLY A 224 -5.72 8.03 -20.57
CA GLY A 224 -5.46 8.08 -19.13
C GLY A 224 -4.04 7.63 -18.76
N VAL A 225 -3.58 8.04 -17.57
CA VAL A 225 -2.21 7.79 -17.07
C VAL A 225 -1.85 6.31 -17.09
N ASP A 226 -2.75 5.44 -16.66
CA ASP A 226 -2.47 4.00 -16.53
C ASP A 226 -2.21 3.35 -17.90
N SER A 227 -3.07 3.63 -18.88
CA SER A 227 -2.89 3.12 -20.25
C SER A 227 -1.65 3.72 -20.92
N ALA A 228 -1.32 4.98 -20.64
CA ALA A 228 -0.13 5.66 -21.13
C ALA A 228 1.14 5.00 -20.61
N VAL A 229 1.21 4.74 -19.30
CA VAL A 229 2.35 4.04 -18.67
C VAL A 229 2.49 2.63 -19.21
N ALA A 230 1.38 1.88 -19.29
CA ALA A 230 1.39 0.51 -19.82
C ALA A 230 1.88 0.48 -21.28
N ALA A 231 1.36 1.34 -22.15
CA ALA A 231 1.78 1.44 -23.54
C ALA A 231 3.27 1.80 -23.68
N THR A 232 3.76 2.77 -22.87
CA THR A 232 5.15 3.19 -22.88
C THR A 232 6.11 2.08 -22.45
N LEU A 233 5.78 1.34 -21.39
CA LEU A 233 6.60 0.21 -20.94
C LEU A 233 6.65 -0.91 -21.97
N VAL A 234 5.50 -1.25 -22.57
CA VAL A 234 5.42 -2.28 -23.62
C VAL A 234 6.14 -1.83 -24.89
N HIS A 235 6.03 -0.56 -25.29
CA HIS A 235 6.73 -0.01 -26.45
C HIS A 235 8.26 -0.14 -26.32
N LYS A 236 8.80 0.14 -25.14
CA LYS A 236 10.22 -0.04 -24.84
C LYS A 236 10.65 -1.51 -24.77
N ALA A 237 9.73 -2.42 -24.54
CA ALA A 237 9.99 -3.86 -24.45
C ALA A 237 9.80 -4.60 -25.76
N CYS A 238 8.87 -4.15 -26.62
CA CYS A 238 8.38 -4.90 -27.80
C CYS A 238 8.24 -4.00 -29.02
N PRO A 239 8.98 -4.25 -30.12
CA PRO A 239 8.85 -3.47 -31.34
C PRO A 239 7.52 -3.74 -32.09
N ASN A 240 6.85 -4.86 -31.82
CA ASN A 240 5.62 -5.30 -32.48
C ASN A 240 4.35 -4.82 -31.73
N LEU A 241 4.43 -3.70 -31.00
CA LEU A 241 3.28 -3.08 -30.36
C LEU A 241 2.43 -2.31 -31.36
N VAL A 242 1.11 -2.54 -31.31
CA VAL A 242 0.10 -1.70 -31.95
C VAL A 242 -0.77 -1.09 -30.86
N CYS A 243 -0.85 0.23 -30.82
CA CYS A 243 -1.77 0.96 -29.94
C CYS A 243 -3.02 1.35 -30.71
N VAL A 244 -4.18 1.19 -30.10
CA VAL A 244 -5.46 1.67 -30.67
C VAL A 244 -6.07 2.66 -29.68
N TYR A 245 -6.31 3.86 -30.17
CA TYR A 245 -7.03 4.92 -29.48
C TYR A 245 -8.36 5.14 -30.20
N VAL A 246 -9.45 5.22 -29.43
CA VAL A 246 -10.80 5.45 -29.96
C VAL A 246 -11.32 6.77 -29.44
N ASP A 247 -11.49 7.74 -30.33
CA ASP A 247 -12.21 8.98 -30.05
C ASP A 247 -13.72 8.71 -30.15
N HIS A 248 -14.39 8.72 -29.02
CA HIS A 248 -15.84 8.50 -28.94
C HIS A 248 -16.66 9.81 -28.93
N GLY A 249 -16.01 10.96 -29.18
CA GLY A 249 -16.67 12.26 -29.26
C GLY A 249 -16.95 12.92 -27.89
N LEU A 250 -16.55 12.32 -26.77
CA LEU A 250 -16.71 12.84 -25.41
C LEU A 250 -15.34 13.11 -24.75
N MET A 251 -14.32 13.30 -25.56
CA MET A 251 -12.98 13.63 -25.09
C MET A 251 -12.90 15.10 -24.65
N ARG A 252 -11.89 15.41 -23.84
CA ARG A 252 -11.60 16.82 -23.50
C ARG A 252 -11.15 17.60 -24.73
N LYS A 253 -11.30 18.91 -24.69
CA LYS A 253 -10.83 19.77 -25.78
C LYS A 253 -9.35 19.52 -26.09
N ASN A 254 -9.04 19.23 -27.35
CA ASN A 254 -7.71 18.95 -27.90
C ASN A 254 -7.01 17.70 -27.33
N GLU A 255 -7.73 16.83 -26.61
CA GLU A 255 -7.14 15.63 -25.98
C GLU A 255 -6.73 14.60 -27.05
N THR A 256 -7.53 14.42 -28.07
CA THR A 256 -7.22 13.51 -29.19
C THR A 256 -5.96 13.93 -29.93
N GLU A 257 -5.83 15.21 -30.28
CA GLU A 257 -4.66 15.75 -30.94
C GLU A 257 -3.40 15.61 -30.08
N GLU A 258 -3.52 15.86 -28.76
CA GLU A 258 -2.42 15.69 -27.82
C GLU A 258 -1.96 14.23 -27.72
N ILE A 259 -2.89 13.28 -27.63
CA ILE A 259 -2.58 11.84 -27.57
C ILE A 259 -1.86 11.41 -28.86
N VAL A 260 -2.37 11.81 -30.01
CA VAL A 260 -1.73 11.48 -31.29
C VAL A 260 -0.32 12.08 -31.36
N ARG A 261 -0.16 13.35 -31.03
CA ARG A 261 1.13 14.01 -31.03
C ARG A 261 2.13 13.33 -30.10
N VAL A 262 1.77 13.06 -28.85
CA VAL A 262 2.68 12.49 -27.86
C VAL A 262 3.05 11.05 -28.21
N PHE A 263 2.08 10.21 -28.49
CA PHE A 263 2.35 8.76 -28.64
C PHE A 263 2.81 8.37 -30.04
N ARG A 264 2.24 8.96 -31.09
CA ARG A 264 2.64 8.68 -32.46
C ARG A 264 3.86 9.47 -32.88
N ASP A 265 3.81 10.81 -32.77
CA ASP A 265 4.80 11.69 -33.39
C ASP A 265 6.06 11.83 -32.53
N GLU A 266 5.93 11.96 -31.20
CA GLU A 266 7.08 12.14 -30.32
C GLU A 266 7.68 10.81 -29.83
N GLN A 267 6.83 9.82 -29.47
CA GLN A 267 7.32 8.52 -28.99
C GLN A 267 7.49 7.48 -30.07
N GLY A 268 7.02 7.74 -31.30
CA GLY A 268 7.17 6.84 -32.45
C GLY A 268 6.37 5.53 -32.32
N MET A 269 5.29 5.51 -31.54
CA MET A 269 4.45 4.33 -31.39
C MET A 269 3.60 4.09 -32.64
N ASN A 270 3.39 2.82 -32.99
CA ASN A 270 2.40 2.45 -34.00
C ASN A 270 0.99 2.63 -33.43
N LEU A 271 0.48 3.88 -33.52
CA LEU A 271 -0.82 4.28 -33.00
C LEU A 271 -1.85 4.41 -34.13
N ILE A 272 -2.93 3.66 -33.98
CA ILE A 272 -4.14 3.76 -34.82
C ILE A 272 -5.15 4.59 -34.03
N ALA A 273 -5.43 5.81 -34.49
CA ALA A 273 -6.48 6.65 -33.93
C ALA A 273 -7.77 6.41 -34.77
N VAL A 274 -8.83 6.01 -34.08
CA VAL A 274 -10.13 5.74 -34.67
C VAL A 274 -11.11 6.83 -34.28
N ASP A 275 -11.59 7.59 -35.24
CA ASP A 275 -12.73 8.49 -35.02
C ASP A 275 -14.02 7.67 -34.98
N ALA A 276 -14.65 7.63 -33.86
CA ALA A 276 -15.94 6.92 -33.64
C ALA A 276 -17.01 7.85 -33.03
N GLY A 277 -16.76 9.17 -33.04
CA GLY A 277 -17.61 10.17 -32.37
C GLY A 277 -19.07 10.07 -32.84
N GLU A 278 -19.34 10.11 -34.13
CA GLU A 278 -20.70 9.97 -34.66
C GLU A 278 -21.36 8.67 -34.24
N ARG A 279 -20.64 7.55 -34.28
CA ARG A 279 -21.13 6.21 -33.91
C ARG A 279 -21.54 6.13 -32.43
N PHE A 280 -20.79 6.76 -31.53
CA PHE A 280 -21.11 6.76 -30.10
C PHE A 280 -22.21 7.78 -29.78
N LEU A 281 -22.10 9.01 -30.29
CA LEU A 281 -23.07 10.07 -30.00
C LEU A 281 -24.48 9.74 -30.54
N SER A 282 -24.58 9.15 -31.71
CA SER A 282 -25.89 8.71 -32.26
C SER A 282 -26.60 7.68 -31.38
N LYS A 283 -25.86 6.85 -30.64
CA LYS A 283 -26.43 5.87 -29.71
C LYS A 283 -26.81 6.46 -28.34
N LEU A 284 -26.31 7.64 -28.01
CA LEU A 284 -26.67 8.37 -26.79
C LEU A 284 -27.84 9.31 -26.99
N ALA A 285 -28.27 9.56 -28.22
CA ALA A 285 -29.40 10.40 -28.52
C ALA A 285 -30.68 9.85 -27.87
N GLY A 286 -31.33 10.67 -27.00
CA GLY A 286 -32.55 10.28 -26.26
C GLY A 286 -32.32 9.42 -25.02
N VAL A 287 -31.11 9.15 -24.63
CA VAL A 287 -30.76 8.51 -23.35
C VAL A 287 -30.69 9.59 -22.27
N THR A 288 -31.50 9.45 -21.20
CA THR A 288 -31.57 10.37 -20.02
C THR A 288 -30.87 9.76 -18.81
#